data_5f788a0b531ec8bae9c0058d32f43f0d
#
_entry.id   5f788a0b531ec8bae9c0058d32f43f0d
#
_cell.length_a   1.000
_cell.length_b   1.000
_cell.length_c   1.000
_cell.angle_alpha   90.00
_cell.angle_beta   90.00
_cell.angle_gamma   90.00
#
_symmetry.space_group_name_H-M   'P 1'
#
loop_
_entity.id
_entity.type
_entity.pdbx_description
1 polymer ?
#
loop_
_entity_poly.entity_id
_entity_poly.type
_entity_poly.pdbx_seq_one_letter_code
_entity_poly.pdbx_strand_id
1 'polypeptide(L)'
;VREELCTGCGRCQEICGYKAVQVEARPGGRFIAHVDEIACKGCGTCVAVCPTGAIDQGNFEQSLLMRRLEGVVGARTKVLFVCHWARPARLDLPADVLAVETMCAGRLAPRLIVEAVLRGSPEVLVAGCSEAECHYGFGRKTGGRAVEQARTFLRLVGFEPGIVTEIETTPEEFALAVSAWVWKSK
;
A
#
# COMPACT_ATOMS: atom_id res chain seq x y z
N VAL A 1 16.35 -5.55 -6.45
CA VAL A 1 16.17 -6.77 -5.64
C VAL A 1 17.42 -7.02 -4.83
N ARG A 2 17.26 -7.36 -3.55
CA ARG A 2 18.35 -7.82 -2.66
C ARG A 2 18.44 -9.34 -2.77
N GLU A 3 19.45 -9.82 -3.46
CA GLU A 3 19.58 -11.24 -3.79
C GLU A 3 19.75 -12.12 -2.54
N GLU A 4 20.41 -11.60 -1.51
CA GLU A 4 20.63 -12.29 -0.24
C GLU A 4 19.34 -12.60 0.53
N LEU A 5 18.28 -11.83 0.30
CA LEU A 5 16.95 -11.98 0.91
C LEU A 5 15.96 -12.71 -0.01
N CYS A 6 16.29 -12.85 -1.30
CA CYS A 6 15.37 -13.44 -2.26
C CYS A 6 15.35 -14.96 -2.15
N THR A 7 14.15 -15.52 -1.96
CA THR A 7 13.92 -16.98 -1.88
C THR A 7 13.45 -17.59 -3.20
N GLY A 8 13.32 -16.79 -4.28
CA GLY A 8 12.84 -17.27 -5.57
C GLY A 8 11.38 -17.74 -5.60
N CYS A 9 10.54 -17.30 -4.66
CA CYS A 9 9.18 -17.80 -4.47
C CYS A 9 8.18 -17.44 -5.60
N GLY A 10 8.53 -16.58 -6.53
CA GLY A 10 7.73 -16.23 -7.71
C GLY A 10 6.58 -15.25 -7.51
N ARG A 11 6.18 -14.90 -6.28
CA ARG A 11 5.02 -14.04 -6.01
C ARG A 11 5.09 -12.68 -6.70
N CYS A 12 6.28 -12.07 -6.79
CA CYS A 12 6.50 -10.81 -7.48
C CYS A 12 6.34 -10.95 -9.00
N GLN A 13 6.68 -12.08 -9.57
CA GLN A 13 6.46 -12.41 -10.98
C GLN A 13 4.99 -12.61 -11.28
N GLU A 14 4.26 -13.36 -10.45
CA GLU A 14 2.83 -13.64 -10.61
C GLU A 14 1.98 -12.37 -10.56
N ILE A 15 2.28 -11.47 -9.62
CA ILE A 15 1.49 -10.25 -9.42
C ILE A 15 1.78 -9.16 -10.45
N CYS A 16 2.89 -9.24 -11.18
CA CYS A 16 3.30 -8.20 -12.13
C CYS A 16 2.45 -8.23 -13.39
N GLY A 17 1.49 -7.32 -13.51
CA GLY A 17 0.65 -7.19 -14.70
C GLY A 17 1.42 -6.79 -15.97
N TYR A 18 2.63 -6.24 -15.82
CA TYR A 18 3.49 -5.82 -16.93
C TYR A 18 4.52 -6.87 -17.32
N LYS A 19 4.54 -8.04 -16.64
CA LYS A 19 5.53 -9.09 -16.86
C LYS A 19 6.99 -8.63 -16.74
N ALA A 20 7.23 -7.53 -16.03
CA ALA A 20 8.53 -6.93 -15.82
C ALA A 20 9.37 -7.65 -14.75
N VAL A 21 8.82 -8.61 -14.03
CA VAL A 21 9.53 -9.38 -13.01
C VAL A 21 9.60 -10.84 -13.45
N GLN A 22 10.80 -11.40 -13.46
CA GLN A 22 11.06 -12.80 -13.77
C GLN A 22 11.91 -13.42 -12.69
N VAL A 23 11.69 -14.70 -12.41
CA VAL A 23 12.52 -15.48 -11.49
C VAL A 23 13.43 -16.37 -12.31
N GLU A 24 14.72 -16.15 -12.18
CA GLU A 24 15.76 -16.79 -12.99
C GLU A 24 16.65 -17.69 -12.14
N ALA A 25 17.11 -18.76 -12.74
CA ALA A 25 18.13 -19.62 -12.13
C ALA A 25 19.48 -18.90 -12.08
N ARG A 26 20.16 -19.01 -10.95
CA ARG A 26 21.53 -18.50 -10.73
C ARG A 26 22.50 -19.66 -10.43
N PRO A 27 23.79 -19.43 -10.61
CA PRO A 27 24.80 -20.43 -10.19
C PRO A 27 24.57 -20.90 -8.76
N GLY A 28 24.75 -22.18 -8.50
CA GLY A 28 24.50 -22.79 -7.19
C GLY A 28 23.05 -23.22 -6.94
N GLY A 29 22.19 -23.25 -7.98
CA GLY A 29 20.80 -23.75 -7.90
C GLY A 29 19.82 -22.83 -7.22
N ARG A 30 20.19 -21.57 -6.97
CA ARG A 30 19.29 -20.55 -6.43
C ARG A 30 18.41 -19.96 -7.53
N PHE A 31 17.21 -19.56 -7.15
CA PHE A 31 16.31 -18.79 -8.00
C PHE A 31 16.17 -17.38 -7.44
N ILE A 32 16.37 -16.35 -8.28
CA ILE A 32 16.37 -14.95 -7.87
C ILE A 32 15.45 -14.16 -8.79
N ALA A 33 14.66 -13.27 -8.22
CA ALA A 33 13.84 -12.35 -9.00
C ALA A 33 14.72 -11.29 -9.66
N HIS A 34 14.46 -11.06 -10.94
CA HIS A 34 15.03 -9.97 -11.73
C HIS A 34 13.91 -9.03 -12.18
N VAL A 35 14.19 -7.73 -12.22
CA VAL A 35 13.24 -6.70 -12.70
C VAL A 35 13.79 -6.11 -13.99
N ASP A 36 13.02 -6.25 -15.07
CA ASP A 36 13.27 -5.53 -16.30
C ASP A 36 12.87 -4.06 -16.12
N GLU A 37 13.86 -3.17 -16.05
CA GLU A 37 13.65 -1.75 -15.79
C GLU A 37 12.92 -1.03 -16.93
N ILE A 38 13.01 -1.54 -18.17
CA ILE A 38 12.34 -0.97 -19.34
C ILE A 38 10.84 -1.29 -19.30
N ALA A 39 10.49 -2.53 -18.94
CA ALA A 39 9.11 -2.98 -18.84
C ALA A 39 8.44 -2.50 -17.53
N CYS A 40 9.22 -2.23 -16.49
CA CYS A 40 8.70 -1.86 -15.17
C CYS A 40 8.06 -0.47 -15.18
N LYS A 41 6.78 -0.40 -14.76
CA LYS A 41 6.04 0.88 -14.61
C LYS A 41 6.10 1.49 -13.20
N GLY A 42 6.86 0.91 -12.29
CA GLY A 42 7.08 1.48 -10.96
C GLY A 42 5.86 1.45 -10.03
N CYS A 43 4.85 0.60 -10.27
CA CYS A 43 3.64 0.56 -9.44
C CYS A 43 3.88 0.07 -8.00
N GLY A 44 4.95 -0.70 -7.76
CA GLY A 44 5.35 -1.21 -6.45
C GLY A 44 4.54 -2.41 -5.94
N THR A 45 3.61 -2.96 -6.70
CA THR A 45 2.78 -4.11 -6.27
C THR A 45 3.62 -5.34 -5.89
N CYS A 46 4.74 -5.59 -6.60
CA CYS A 46 5.67 -6.67 -6.28
C CYS A 46 6.32 -6.53 -4.90
N VAL A 47 6.52 -5.28 -4.44
CA VAL A 47 7.05 -5.01 -3.10
C VAL A 47 6.05 -5.39 -2.01
N ALA A 48 4.77 -5.08 -2.24
CA ALA A 48 3.70 -5.37 -1.27
C ALA A 48 3.54 -6.87 -0.99
N VAL A 49 3.81 -7.73 -1.98
CA VAL A 49 3.63 -9.18 -1.87
C VAL A 49 4.92 -9.94 -1.52
N CYS A 50 6.07 -9.27 -1.45
CA CYS A 50 7.34 -9.92 -1.14
C CYS A 50 7.41 -10.29 0.35
N PRO A 51 7.44 -11.59 0.71
CA PRO A 51 7.40 -12.02 2.11
C PRO A 51 8.69 -11.71 2.86
N THR A 52 9.82 -11.65 2.17
CA THR A 52 11.14 -11.41 2.76
C THR A 52 11.59 -9.95 2.66
N GLY A 53 10.84 -9.12 1.92
CA GLY A 53 11.23 -7.76 1.61
C GLY A 53 12.47 -7.66 0.70
N ALA A 54 12.76 -8.70 -0.07
CA ALA A 54 13.90 -8.74 -0.99
C ALA A 54 13.77 -7.72 -2.14
N ILE A 55 12.55 -7.38 -2.55
CA ILE A 55 12.29 -6.38 -3.57
C ILE A 55 11.76 -5.10 -2.91
N ASP A 56 12.25 -3.95 -3.33
CA ASP A 56 11.82 -2.66 -2.82
C ASP A 56 11.64 -1.66 -3.97
N GLN A 57 11.04 -0.50 -3.68
CA GLN A 57 10.70 0.54 -4.66
C GLN A 57 11.32 1.86 -4.25
N GLY A 58 12.15 2.46 -5.11
CA GLY A 58 12.73 3.79 -4.88
C GLY A 58 11.67 4.85 -4.57
N ASN A 59 11.94 5.74 -3.64
CA ASN A 59 11.07 6.79 -3.10
C ASN A 59 9.82 6.31 -2.32
N PHE A 60 9.55 4.99 -2.34
CA PHE A 60 8.47 4.36 -1.61
C PHE A 60 8.97 3.08 -0.91
N GLU A 61 10.20 3.11 -0.44
CA GLU A 61 10.80 1.99 0.30
C GLU A 61 9.92 1.60 1.49
N GLN A 62 9.87 0.30 1.74
CA GLN A 62 9.08 -0.20 2.87
C GLN A 62 9.51 0.43 4.20
N SER A 63 10.81 0.64 4.40
CA SER A 63 11.34 1.29 5.60
C SER A 63 10.92 2.77 5.69
N LEU A 64 10.84 3.48 4.56
CA LEU A 64 10.37 4.86 4.52
C LEU A 64 8.89 4.96 4.90
N LEU A 65 8.05 4.10 4.33
CA LEU A 65 6.62 4.07 4.65
C LEU A 65 6.39 3.70 6.13
N MET A 66 7.16 2.76 6.68
CA MET A 66 7.10 2.42 8.11
C MET A 66 7.52 3.59 9.00
N ARG A 67 8.60 4.32 8.66
CA ARG A 67 9.00 5.53 9.39
C ARG A 67 7.95 6.62 9.36
N ARG A 68 7.22 6.79 8.24
CA ARG A 68 6.10 7.77 8.20
C ARG A 68 5.03 7.44 9.23
N LEU A 69 4.79 6.17 9.53
CA LEU A 69 3.86 5.75 10.58
C LEU A 69 4.34 6.07 12.00
N GLU A 70 5.62 6.46 12.20
CA GLU A 70 6.10 6.96 13.49
C GLU A 70 5.40 8.27 13.90
N GLY A 71 4.81 8.99 12.94
CA GLY A 71 3.95 10.14 13.19
C GLY A 71 2.58 9.82 13.80
N VAL A 72 2.22 8.53 13.92
CA VAL A 72 0.99 8.13 14.62
C VAL A 72 1.18 8.32 16.12
N VAL A 73 0.37 9.19 16.71
CA VAL A 73 0.37 9.50 18.15
C VAL A 73 -0.94 8.98 18.77
N GLY A 74 -1.02 7.66 18.93
CA GLY A 74 -2.17 6.98 19.54
C GLY A 74 -3.50 7.38 18.90
N ALA A 75 -4.56 7.38 19.70
CA ALA A 75 -5.94 7.66 19.27
C ALA A 75 -6.19 9.10 18.74
N ARG A 76 -5.18 9.94 18.69
CA ARG A 76 -5.28 11.32 18.16
C ARG A 76 -4.93 11.43 16.68
N THR A 77 -4.39 10.37 16.07
CA THR A 77 -3.87 10.44 14.70
C THR A 77 -4.58 9.40 13.83
N LYS A 78 -5.46 9.87 12.95
CA LYS A 78 -6.03 9.04 11.88
C LYS A 78 -5.00 8.86 10.77
N VAL A 79 -4.99 7.70 10.10
CA VAL A 79 -4.06 7.43 9.01
C VAL A 79 -4.81 7.33 7.69
N LEU A 80 -4.35 8.11 6.72
CA LEU A 80 -4.81 8.08 5.33
C LEU A 80 -3.70 7.49 4.45
N PHE A 81 -3.88 6.28 3.95
CA PHE A 81 -3.08 5.78 2.83
C PHE A 81 -3.70 6.26 1.53
N VAL A 82 -2.91 6.94 0.70
CA VAL A 82 -3.43 7.53 -0.53
C VAL A 82 -2.59 7.12 -1.75
N CYS A 83 -3.28 6.70 -2.81
CA CYS A 83 -2.68 6.45 -4.11
C CYS A 83 -2.26 7.79 -4.75
N HIS A 84 -1.04 7.84 -5.28
CA HIS A 84 -0.52 9.02 -5.99
C HIS A 84 -1.48 9.54 -7.07
N TRP A 85 -2.12 8.65 -7.79
CA TRP A 85 -3.00 8.99 -8.91
C TRP A 85 -4.44 9.36 -8.51
N ALA A 86 -4.82 9.10 -7.25
CA ALA A 86 -6.13 9.42 -6.72
C ALA A 86 -6.15 10.72 -5.90
N ARG A 87 -4.98 11.31 -5.62
CA ARG A 87 -4.86 12.52 -4.81
C ARG A 87 -4.73 13.79 -5.64
N PRO A 88 -5.20 14.96 -5.16
CA PRO A 88 -4.87 16.24 -5.77
C PRO A 88 -3.38 16.56 -5.59
N ALA A 89 -2.89 17.54 -6.36
CA ALA A 89 -1.50 17.99 -6.28
C ALA A 89 -1.11 18.46 -4.87
N ARG A 90 -2.05 19.05 -4.14
CA ARG A 90 -1.88 19.47 -2.73
C ARG A 90 -2.92 18.78 -1.86
N LEU A 91 -2.43 18.15 -0.78
CA LEU A 91 -3.28 17.58 0.26
C LEU A 91 -3.48 18.65 1.36
N ASP A 92 -4.71 19.10 1.52
CA ASP A 92 -5.12 19.98 2.62
C ASP A 92 -5.93 19.13 3.62
N LEU A 93 -5.25 18.69 4.67
CA LEU A 93 -5.77 17.75 5.66
C LEU A 93 -5.68 18.35 7.06
N PRO A 94 -6.62 18.00 7.95
CA PRO A 94 -6.53 18.37 9.37
C PRO A 94 -5.25 17.87 10.03
N ALA A 95 -4.83 18.55 11.09
CA ALA A 95 -3.59 18.22 11.81
C ALA A 95 -3.60 16.84 12.50
N ASP A 96 -4.77 16.24 12.70
CA ASP A 96 -4.98 14.93 13.26
C ASP A 96 -5.02 13.81 12.19
N VAL A 97 -4.75 14.13 10.93
CA VAL A 97 -4.66 13.17 9.83
C VAL A 97 -3.24 13.06 9.29
N LEU A 98 -2.66 11.88 9.43
CA LEU A 98 -1.37 11.52 8.84
C LEU A 98 -1.58 10.90 7.45
N ALA A 99 -1.16 11.60 6.41
CA ALA A 99 -1.17 11.05 5.05
C ALA A 99 0.12 10.26 4.74
N VAL A 100 -0.06 9.04 4.28
CA VAL A 100 1.01 8.16 3.78
C VAL A 100 0.75 7.86 2.30
N GLU A 101 1.47 8.55 1.44
CA GLU A 101 1.35 8.38 0.00
C GLU A 101 2.04 7.10 -0.46
N THR A 102 1.41 6.39 -1.39
CA THR A 102 1.99 5.27 -2.15
C THR A 102 1.83 5.52 -3.64
N MET A 103 2.75 5.04 -4.47
CA MET A 103 2.65 5.22 -5.92
C MET A 103 1.37 4.62 -6.50
N CYS A 104 0.92 3.51 -5.94
CA CYS A 104 -0.32 2.83 -6.31
C CYS A 104 -0.97 2.23 -5.06
N ALA A 105 -2.29 2.12 -5.02
CA ALA A 105 -2.98 1.38 -3.95
C ALA A 105 -2.46 -0.07 -3.84
N GLY A 106 -2.09 -0.70 -4.96
CA GLY A 106 -1.47 -2.03 -4.96
C GLY A 106 -0.08 -2.12 -4.31
N ARG A 107 0.59 -0.99 -4.05
CA ARG A 107 1.84 -0.94 -3.26
C ARG A 107 1.60 -1.12 -1.77
N LEU A 108 0.37 -0.91 -1.31
CA LEU A 108 0.04 -0.99 0.09
C LEU A 108 0.07 -2.44 0.57
N ALA A 109 1.09 -2.80 1.34
CA ALA A 109 1.15 -4.10 1.98
C ALA A 109 0.21 -4.16 3.20
N PRO A 110 -0.47 -5.30 3.46
CA PRO A 110 -1.37 -5.43 4.61
C PRO A 110 -0.73 -5.03 5.94
N ARG A 111 0.56 -5.32 6.11
CA ARG A 111 1.32 -4.98 7.31
C ARG A 111 1.39 -3.48 7.61
N LEU A 112 1.34 -2.61 6.58
CA LEU A 112 1.34 -1.15 6.80
C LEU A 112 0.02 -0.70 7.43
N ILE A 113 -1.09 -1.28 6.98
CA ILE A 113 -2.43 -1.01 7.53
C ILE A 113 -2.48 -1.49 8.99
N VAL A 114 -2.05 -2.72 9.22
CA VAL A 114 -2.01 -3.33 10.56
C VAL A 114 -1.13 -2.52 11.51
N GLU A 115 0.06 -2.10 11.06
CA GLU A 115 0.98 -1.28 11.84
C GLU A 115 0.35 0.05 12.27
N ALA A 116 -0.38 0.73 11.36
CA ALA A 116 -1.07 1.97 11.69
C ALA A 116 -2.07 1.78 12.84
N VAL A 117 -2.85 0.72 12.80
CA VAL A 117 -3.82 0.37 13.85
C VAL A 117 -3.12 0.00 15.16
N LEU A 118 -2.08 -0.85 15.11
CA LEU A 118 -1.33 -1.28 16.30
C LEU A 118 -0.59 -0.12 16.98
N ARG A 119 -0.23 0.93 16.25
CA ARG A 119 0.30 2.18 16.81
C ARG A 119 -0.77 3.05 17.47
N GLY A 120 -2.02 2.63 17.40
CA GLY A 120 -3.14 3.29 18.07
C GLY A 120 -3.92 4.26 17.21
N SER A 121 -3.76 4.24 15.87
CA SER A 121 -4.63 5.01 15.00
C SER A 121 -6.08 4.57 15.20
N PRO A 122 -7.02 5.49 15.50
CA PRO A 122 -8.43 5.12 15.73
C PRO A 122 -9.15 4.73 14.44
N GLU A 123 -8.67 5.23 13.31
CA GLU A 123 -9.25 4.97 11.99
C GLU A 123 -8.16 5.00 10.92
N VAL A 124 -8.26 4.09 9.97
CA VAL A 124 -7.41 4.02 8.79
C VAL A 124 -8.28 4.10 7.54
N LEU A 125 -8.00 5.06 6.67
CA LEU A 125 -8.62 5.16 5.36
C LEU A 125 -7.62 4.80 4.26
N VAL A 126 -8.06 4.01 3.29
CA VAL A 126 -7.32 3.74 2.05
C VAL A 126 -8.05 4.38 0.88
N ALA A 127 -7.47 5.42 0.30
CA ALA A 127 -8.01 6.13 -0.85
C ALA A 127 -7.26 5.73 -2.13
N GLY A 128 -7.97 5.20 -3.10
CA GLY A 128 -7.42 4.77 -4.39
C GLY A 128 -8.29 5.18 -5.56
N CYS A 129 -7.76 5.07 -6.78
CA CYS A 129 -8.54 5.25 -8.01
C CYS A 129 -9.70 4.24 -8.06
N SER A 130 -10.74 4.53 -8.83
CA SER A 130 -11.76 3.54 -9.20
C SER A 130 -11.11 2.39 -9.99
N GLU A 131 -11.77 1.23 -10.04
CA GLU A 131 -11.24 0.11 -10.81
C GLU A 131 -11.16 0.44 -12.30
N ALA A 132 -12.15 1.18 -12.82
CA ALA A 132 -12.23 1.57 -14.23
C ALA A 132 -11.13 2.59 -14.62
N GLU A 133 -10.73 3.46 -13.70
CA GLU A 133 -9.75 4.54 -13.94
C GLU A 133 -8.39 4.24 -13.30
N CYS A 134 -8.15 3.00 -12.89
CA CYS A 134 -6.90 2.63 -12.25
C CYS A 134 -5.71 2.84 -13.19
N HIS A 135 -4.83 3.79 -12.87
CA HIS A 135 -3.68 4.16 -13.69
C HIS A 135 -2.83 2.94 -14.11
N TYR A 136 -2.69 1.96 -13.24
CA TYR A 136 -1.93 0.73 -13.51
C TYR A 136 -2.83 -0.46 -13.94
N GLY A 137 -4.14 -0.27 -14.09
CA GLY A 137 -5.10 -1.27 -14.54
C GLY A 137 -5.48 -2.35 -13.53
N PHE A 138 -4.62 -2.67 -12.56
CA PHE A 138 -4.83 -3.75 -11.57
C PHE A 138 -4.52 -3.35 -10.12
N GLY A 139 -3.94 -2.17 -9.94
CA GLY A 139 -3.47 -1.72 -8.62
C GLY A 139 -4.60 -1.55 -7.60
N ARG A 140 -5.77 -1.06 -8.04
CA ARG A 140 -6.95 -0.92 -7.17
C ARG A 140 -7.41 -2.27 -6.61
N LYS A 141 -7.57 -3.26 -7.48
CA LYS A 141 -7.96 -4.62 -7.08
C LYS A 141 -6.96 -5.26 -6.13
N THR A 142 -5.66 -5.05 -6.37
CA THR A 142 -4.60 -5.57 -5.48
C THR A 142 -4.61 -4.87 -4.13
N GLY A 143 -4.81 -3.55 -4.12
CA GLY A 143 -4.95 -2.76 -2.88
C GLY A 143 -6.15 -3.21 -2.04
N GLY A 144 -7.31 -3.43 -2.67
CA GLY A 144 -8.49 -3.94 -1.99
C GLY A 144 -8.26 -5.30 -1.32
N ARG A 145 -7.52 -6.21 -2.00
CA ARG A 145 -7.11 -7.49 -1.36
C ARG A 145 -6.22 -7.28 -0.14
N ALA A 146 -5.30 -6.30 -0.19
CA ALA A 146 -4.46 -5.98 0.95
C ALA A 146 -5.29 -5.44 2.13
N VAL A 147 -6.29 -4.60 1.87
CA VAL A 147 -7.24 -4.11 2.88
C VAL A 147 -8.00 -5.27 3.52
N GLU A 148 -8.55 -6.20 2.74
CA GLU A 148 -9.27 -7.36 3.26
C GLU A 148 -8.39 -8.30 4.10
N GLN A 149 -7.14 -8.50 3.68
CA GLN A 149 -6.17 -9.27 4.47
C GLN A 149 -5.87 -8.57 5.81
N ALA A 150 -5.69 -7.26 5.81
CA ALA A 150 -5.46 -6.49 7.02
C ALA A 150 -6.69 -6.53 7.96
N ARG A 151 -7.90 -6.34 7.44
CA ARG A 151 -9.15 -6.46 8.20
C ARG A 151 -9.31 -7.85 8.82
N THR A 152 -8.98 -8.90 8.07
CA THR A 152 -9.05 -10.28 8.57
C THR A 152 -8.09 -10.49 9.73
N PHE A 153 -6.84 -10.05 9.59
CA PHE A 153 -5.86 -10.14 10.67
C PHE A 153 -6.29 -9.33 11.91
N LEU A 154 -6.69 -8.08 11.72
CA LEU A 154 -7.11 -7.19 12.81
C LEU A 154 -8.30 -7.75 13.59
N ARG A 155 -9.27 -8.37 12.90
CA ARG A 155 -10.40 -9.06 13.53
C ARG A 155 -9.95 -10.22 14.41
N LEU A 156 -8.98 -11.02 13.96
CA LEU A 156 -8.44 -12.14 14.73
C LEU A 156 -7.75 -11.69 16.03
N VAL A 157 -7.22 -10.47 16.06
CA VAL A 157 -6.57 -9.89 17.24
C VAL A 157 -7.48 -8.93 18.03
N GLY A 158 -8.79 -8.93 17.73
CA GLY A 158 -9.82 -8.25 18.54
C GLY A 158 -10.17 -6.82 18.13
N PHE A 159 -9.75 -6.35 16.95
CA PHE A 159 -10.17 -5.04 16.44
C PHE A 159 -11.47 -5.14 15.63
N GLU A 160 -12.27 -4.07 15.69
CA GLU A 160 -13.48 -3.94 14.89
C GLU A 160 -13.15 -3.78 13.39
N PRO A 161 -13.86 -4.48 12.48
CA PRO A 161 -13.60 -4.40 11.04
C PRO A 161 -13.71 -2.98 10.46
N GLY A 162 -14.55 -2.15 11.04
CA GLY A 162 -14.78 -0.77 10.62
C GLY A 162 -13.61 0.20 10.86
N ILE A 163 -12.60 -0.22 11.63
CA ILE A 163 -11.40 0.60 11.88
C ILE A 163 -10.61 0.88 10.59
N VAL A 164 -10.73 0.01 9.58
CA VAL A 164 -10.12 0.20 8.26
C VAL A 164 -11.22 0.34 7.22
N THR A 165 -11.27 1.50 6.58
CA THR A 165 -12.20 1.79 5.47
C THR A 165 -11.43 2.02 4.17
N GLU A 166 -12.12 1.89 3.04
CA GLU A 166 -11.55 2.21 1.74
C GLU A 166 -12.56 2.99 0.90
N ILE A 167 -12.04 3.89 0.09
CA ILE A 167 -12.81 4.69 -0.87
C ILE A 167 -12.16 4.66 -2.24
N GLU A 168 -12.98 4.81 -3.25
CA GLU A 168 -12.58 5.15 -4.61
C GLU A 168 -12.76 6.65 -4.80
N THR A 169 -11.78 7.29 -5.43
CA THR A 169 -11.82 8.73 -5.66
C THR A 169 -10.93 9.13 -6.83
N THR A 170 -11.24 10.28 -7.41
CA THR A 170 -10.39 11.00 -8.35
C THR A 170 -9.72 12.18 -7.65
N PRO A 171 -8.68 12.81 -8.25
CA PRO A 171 -8.10 14.02 -7.68
C PRO A 171 -9.12 15.14 -7.45
N GLU A 172 -10.14 15.25 -8.31
CA GLU A 172 -11.19 16.27 -8.25
C GLU A 172 -12.19 16.01 -7.11
N GLU A 173 -12.52 14.74 -6.88
CA GLU A 173 -13.50 14.34 -5.86
C GLU A 173 -12.87 14.08 -4.49
N PHE A 174 -11.56 14.03 -4.42
CA PHE A 174 -10.80 13.65 -3.23
C PHE A 174 -11.19 14.43 -1.98
N ALA A 175 -11.27 15.74 -2.08
CA ALA A 175 -11.58 16.59 -0.93
C ALA A 175 -12.95 16.26 -0.33
N LEU A 176 -13.96 16.01 -1.16
CA LEU A 176 -15.31 15.64 -0.73
C LEU A 176 -15.32 14.24 -0.11
N ALA A 177 -14.68 13.26 -0.77
CA ALA A 177 -14.65 11.87 -0.33
C ALA A 177 -13.92 11.71 1.01
N VAL A 178 -12.80 12.41 1.21
CA VAL A 178 -12.01 12.37 2.44
C VAL A 178 -12.67 13.19 3.55
N SER A 179 -13.30 14.33 3.24
CA SER A 179 -14.00 15.15 4.25
C SER A 179 -15.11 14.37 4.94
N ALA A 180 -15.88 13.58 4.20
CA ALA A 180 -16.92 12.72 4.77
C ALA A 180 -16.36 11.72 5.81
N TRP A 181 -15.14 11.22 5.63
CA TRP A 181 -14.46 10.36 6.60
C TRP A 181 -13.89 11.15 7.78
N VAL A 182 -13.24 12.30 7.52
CA VAL A 182 -12.66 13.15 8.57
C VAL A 182 -13.71 13.60 9.59
N TRP A 183 -14.90 13.98 9.12
CA TRP A 183 -15.94 14.56 9.97
C TRP A 183 -16.91 13.55 10.60
N LYS A 184 -16.84 12.26 10.22
CA LYS A 184 -17.71 11.21 10.82
C LYS A 184 -17.46 10.96 12.32
N SER A 185 -16.38 11.45 12.88
CA SER A 185 -15.92 11.14 14.24
C SER A 185 -16.01 12.33 15.20
N LYS A 186 -16.83 13.33 14.86
CA LYS A 186 -17.21 14.42 15.76
C LYS A 186 -18.69 14.26 16.13
#